data_d1f1d7ef30362731140b61f152e2f2c9
#
_entry.id   d1f1d7ef30362731140b61f152e2f2c9
#
_cell.length_a   1.000
_cell.length_b   1.000
_cell.length_c   1.000
_cell.angle_alpha   90.00
_cell.angle_beta   90.00
_cell.angle_gamma   90.00
#
_symmetry.space_group_name_H-M   'P 1'
#
loop_
_entity.id
_entity.type
_entity.pdbx_description
1 polymer ?
#
loop_
_entity_poly.entity_id
_entity_poly.type
_entity_poly.pdbx_seq_one_letter_code
_entity_poly.pdbx_strand_id
1 'polypeptide(L)'
;MGKRRKDLPFIEGLHITTLAAEGKAMGKVDNQVVFVPMTVPGDIVDVQVRKHHRRYMEATVVRFVEKSPLRTEPFCEHFGVCGGCKWQSLPYSEQLKQKRQQVEDQLVRIGHLNIPEVRPCLGSERTREYRNKLEFTFADKRWLTYEEIAQGGDIEPQPAVGFHIPGCFDKVLDINKCHLQVDLSNRIRLATKQFCLDNGYSFHNARAHEGLMRTMVIRTASTGEVMVIVVFNEDDKERINALMSHLKSEFPEITSLIYMINEKWNDSLGDREPICFAGKDHIIEEMEGLKFKVGPKSFYQTNSEQAYELYKVTREFADLKPSDTLYDLYTGTGTIANFCARRAKKVVGVEYVKEAIDDAKINSEINNIDNTTFYAGDMKDVLSDEFVERNGRPDVIILDPPRAGVDERVLEVIKRAAPERMVYVSCNPSTQARDLALLDDMYEILAVQPVDMFPHTHHVENVVKLRKR
;
A
#
# COMPACT_ATOMS: atom_id res chain seq x y z
N MET A 1 38.35 -11.29 18.37
CA MET A 1 38.76 -9.90 18.15
C MET A 1 37.56 -9.09 17.66
N GLY A 2 36.91 -8.33 18.54
CA GLY A 2 35.78 -7.48 18.17
C GLY A 2 36.26 -6.32 17.30
N LYS A 3 35.67 -6.16 16.11
CA LYS A 3 35.86 -4.94 15.31
C LYS A 3 35.49 -3.73 16.17
N ARG A 4 36.47 -2.84 16.48
CA ARG A 4 36.18 -1.51 17.04
C ARG A 4 35.08 -0.86 16.20
N ARG A 5 33.93 -0.54 16.79
CA ARG A 5 32.93 0.35 16.18
C ARG A 5 33.67 1.65 15.83
N LYS A 6 33.78 2.00 14.56
CA LYS A 6 34.23 3.33 14.15
C LYS A 6 33.23 4.33 14.77
N ASP A 7 33.75 5.30 15.51
CA ASP A 7 32.94 6.41 15.96
C ASP A 7 32.40 7.13 14.69
N LEU A 8 31.08 7.09 14.53
CA LEU A 8 30.41 7.72 13.42
C LEU A 8 30.27 9.23 13.72
N PRO A 9 30.44 10.12 12.73
CA PRO A 9 30.47 11.55 12.97
C PRO A 9 29.15 12.10 13.54
N PHE A 10 29.28 13.10 14.39
CA PHE A 10 28.21 14.01 14.78
C PHE A 10 28.29 15.24 13.89
N ILE A 11 27.16 15.71 13.34
CA ILE A 11 27.09 16.85 12.44
C ILE A 11 26.19 17.89 13.10
N GLU A 12 26.73 19.07 13.35
CA GLU A 12 26.01 20.20 13.90
C GLU A 12 25.46 21.09 12.79
N GLY A 13 24.26 21.64 13.01
CA GLY A 13 23.66 22.65 12.14
C GLY A 13 23.41 22.19 10.70
N LEU A 14 23.09 20.91 10.46
CA LEU A 14 22.78 20.41 9.12
C LEU A 14 21.50 21.06 8.58
N HIS A 15 21.63 21.79 7.47
CA HIS A 15 20.48 22.34 6.77
C HIS A 15 19.78 21.26 5.92
N ILE A 16 18.51 21.04 6.14
CA ILE A 16 17.65 20.16 5.37
C ILE A 16 17.10 20.93 4.17
N THR A 17 17.42 20.47 2.96
CA THR A 17 17.13 21.20 1.73
C THR A 17 15.97 20.65 0.92
N THR A 18 15.75 19.32 0.93
CA THR A 18 14.73 18.70 0.09
C THR A 18 14.28 17.36 0.69
N LEU A 19 13.14 16.86 0.22
CA LEU A 19 12.70 15.49 0.48
C LEU A 19 13.34 14.54 -0.53
N ALA A 20 13.50 13.30 -0.09
CA ALA A 20 14.08 12.22 -0.87
C ALA A 20 13.12 11.02 -0.90
N ALA A 21 13.52 9.97 -1.61
CA ALA A 21 12.79 8.72 -1.65
C ALA A 21 12.57 8.14 -0.23
N GLU A 22 11.57 7.26 -0.09
CA GLU A 22 11.21 6.58 1.17
C GLU A 22 10.76 7.52 2.31
N GLY A 23 10.41 8.77 1.99
CA GLY A 23 9.92 9.74 2.96
C GLY A 23 10.99 10.35 3.87
N LYS A 24 12.27 10.13 3.58
CA LYS A 24 13.39 10.81 4.23
C LYS A 24 13.54 12.22 3.66
N ALA A 25 14.10 13.13 4.44
CA ALA A 25 14.60 14.38 3.92
C ALA A 25 16.13 14.32 3.82
N MET A 26 16.76 15.28 3.14
CA MET A 26 18.21 15.30 3.00
C MET A 26 18.77 16.70 3.07
N GLY A 27 20.00 16.77 3.60
CA GLY A 27 20.92 17.90 3.52
C GLY A 27 22.26 17.47 2.92
N LYS A 28 23.21 18.37 2.87
CA LYS A 28 24.57 18.10 2.39
C LYS A 28 25.61 18.66 3.35
N VAL A 29 26.67 17.90 3.56
CA VAL A 29 27.88 18.29 4.27
C VAL A 29 29.07 17.83 3.42
N ASP A 30 30.04 18.72 3.15
CA ASP A 30 31.24 18.44 2.35
C ASP A 30 30.94 17.71 1.02
N ASN A 31 29.91 18.14 0.29
CA ASN A 31 29.40 17.54 -0.93
C ASN A 31 28.84 16.12 -0.76
N GLN A 32 28.72 15.60 0.45
CA GLN A 32 28.12 14.30 0.73
C GLN A 32 26.66 14.46 1.19
N VAL A 33 25.76 13.66 0.63
CA VAL A 33 24.33 13.67 0.99
C VAL A 33 24.16 13.00 2.36
N VAL A 34 23.34 13.60 3.22
CA VAL A 34 22.94 13.07 4.51
C VAL A 34 21.43 12.91 4.53
N PHE A 35 20.95 11.67 4.59
CA PHE A 35 19.52 11.37 4.73
C PHE A 35 19.12 11.40 6.19
N VAL A 36 18.07 12.16 6.51
CA VAL A 36 17.58 12.35 7.87
C VAL A 36 16.05 12.13 7.90
N PRO A 37 15.56 11.06 8.49
CA PRO A 37 14.11 10.85 8.62
C PRO A 37 13.49 11.88 9.58
N MET A 38 12.18 12.10 9.47
CA MET A 38 11.38 12.96 10.35
C MET A 38 11.75 14.44 10.31
N THR A 39 12.50 14.87 9.30
CA THR A 39 12.79 16.28 9.02
C THR A 39 12.04 16.75 7.77
N VAL A 40 11.90 18.07 7.64
CA VAL A 40 11.29 18.72 6.48
C VAL A 40 12.23 19.77 5.91
N PRO A 41 12.12 20.15 4.63
CA PRO A 41 12.94 21.23 4.05
C PRO A 41 12.84 22.51 4.86
N GLY A 42 14.00 23.15 5.11
CA GLY A 42 14.13 24.34 5.94
C GLY A 42 14.43 24.05 7.43
N ASP A 43 14.39 22.80 7.88
CA ASP A 43 14.91 22.49 9.23
C ASP A 43 16.43 22.67 9.29
N ILE A 44 16.92 23.13 10.45
CA ILE A 44 18.34 23.09 10.82
C ILE A 44 18.44 22.14 12.03
N VAL A 45 19.25 21.08 11.89
CA VAL A 45 19.30 20.00 12.87
C VAL A 45 20.74 19.58 13.21
N ASP A 46 20.95 19.19 14.47
CA ASP A 46 22.11 18.42 14.85
C ASP A 46 21.78 16.94 14.71
N VAL A 47 22.66 16.19 14.05
CA VAL A 47 22.39 14.79 13.74
C VAL A 47 23.55 13.87 14.11
N GLN A 48 23.20 12.66 14.55
CA GLN A 48 24.14 11.56 14.73
C GLN A 48 24.10 10.67 13.52
N VAL A 49 25.21 10.53 12.81
CA VAL A 49 25.33 9.57 11.71
C VAL A 49 25.20 8.15 12.25
N ARG A 50 24.37 7.35 11.61
CA ARG A 50 24.11 5.95 11.98
C ARG A 50 24.75 4.97 11.01
N LYS A 51 24.81 5.36 9.70
CA LYS A 51 25.50 4.60 8.66
C LYS A 51 26.25 5.55 7.75
N HIS A 52 27.46 5.18 7.39
CA HIS A 52 28.31 5.93 6.47
C HIS A 52 28.64 5.09 5.25
N HIS A 53 28.08 5.45 4.10
CA HIS A 53 28.32 4.84 2.82
C HIS A 53 29.30 5.70 1.99
N ARG A 54 29.87 5.14 0.93
CA ARG A 54 30.83 5.86 0.08
C ARG A 54 30.26 7.18 -0.50
N ARG A 55 28.96 7.21 -0.81
CA ARG A 55 28.32 8.35 -1.51
C ARG A 55 27.33 9.13 -0.65
N TYR A 56 26.89 8.60 0.46
CA TYR A 56 25.89 9.21 1.34
C TYR A 56 26.02 8.73 2.78
N MET A 57 25.37 9.45 3.69
CA MET A 57 25.22 9.07 5.09
C MET A 57 23.75 8.94 5.45
N GLU A 58 23.45 8.10 6.44
CA GLU A 58 22.15 8.05 7.10
C GLU A 58 22.33 8.51 8.55
N ALA A 59 21.52 9.45 8.97
CA ALA A 59 21.62 10.05 10.28
C ALA A 59 20.25 10.15 10.96
N THR A 60 20.26 10.30 12.28
CA THR A 60 19.07 10.60 13.08
C THR A 60 19.21 11.93 13.77
N VAL A 61 18.11 12.66 13.90
CA VAL A 61 18.07 13.93 14.62
C VAL A 61 18.41 13.70 16.10
N VAL A 62 19.30 14.51 16.63
CA VAL A 62 19.59 14.61 18.05
C VAL A 62 18.91 15.84 18.65
N ARG A 63 18.92 16.96 17.89
CA ARG A 63 18.31 18.22 18.30
C ARG A 63 17.87 19.02 17.08
N PHE A 64 16.72 19.67 17.16
CA PHE A 64 16.33 20.74 16.24
C PHE A 64 16.97 22.05 16.73
N VAL A 65 17.83 22.63 15.91
CA VAL A 65 18.43 23.98 16.14
C VAL A 65 17.40 25.03 15.75
N GLU A 66 16.79 24.85 14.56
CA GLU A 66 15.72 25.69 14.05
C GLU A 66 14.72 24.82 13.33
N LYS A 67 13.43 25.00 13.62
CA LYS A 67 12.34 24.31 12.92
C LYS A 67 11.89 25.11 11.71
N SER A 68 11.72 24.45 10.59
CA SER A 68 11.20 25.05 9.36
C SER A 68 9.82 25.69 9.59
N PRO A 69 9.56 26.88 9.03
CA PRO A 69 8.23 27.49 9.03
C PRO A 69 7.19 26.70 8.21
N LEU A 70 7.64 25.75 7.38
CA LEU A 70 6.75 24.82 6.66
C LEU A 70 6.18 23.73 7.55
N ARG A 71 6.66 23.56 8.78
CA ARG A 71 6.17 22.49 9.65
C ARG A 71 4.72 22.70 10.07
N THR A 72 3.99 21.60 10.08
CA THR A 72 2.67 21.47 10.74
C THR A 72 2.78 20.56 11.95
N GLU A 73 1.93 20.76 12.94
CA GLU A 73 1.86 19.87 14.09
C GLU A 73 1.21 18.53 13.66
N PRO A 74 1.86 17.39 13.91
CA PRO A 74 1.27 16.09 13.64
C PRO A 74 0.01 15.86 14.49
N PHE A 75 -1.04 15.35 13.85
CA PHE A 75 -2.32 15.09 14.54
C PHE A 75 -2.35 13.73 15.28
N CYS A 76 -1.40 12.85 15.01
CA CYS A 76 -1.34 11.51 15.57
C CYS A 76 -0.28 11.43 16.66
N GLU A 77 -0.67 11.01 17.86
CA GLU A 77 0.24 10.82 19.00
C GLU A 77 1.35 9.78 18.74
N HIS A 78 1.08 8.83 17.82
CA HIS A 78 2.04 7.78 17.45
C HIS A 78 2.97 8.18 16.29
N PHE A 79 2.86 9.43 15.81
CA PHE A 79 3.72 9.90 14.72
C PHE A 79 5.19 9.90 15.12
N GLY A 80 6.04 9.41 14.25
CA GLY A 80 7.49 9.28 14.52
C GLY A 80 7.90 7.92 15.09
N VAL A 81 6.98 7.16 15.67
CA VAL A 81 7.24 5.83 16.25
C VAL A 81 6.58 4.74 15.39
N CYS A 82 5.30 4.86 15.10
CA CYS A 82 4.50 3.87 14.34
C CYS A 82 5.06 3.56 12.95
N GLY A 83 5.65 4.53 12.25
CA GLY A 83 6.22 4.33 10.92
C GLY A 83 5.22 4.24 9.76
N GLY A 84 3.92 4.21 10.00
CA GLY A 84 2.89 4.20 8.96
C GLY A 84 2.82 5.54 8.21
N CYS A 85 2.73 6.64 8.94
CA CYS A 85 2.80 8.00 8.40
C CYS A 85 4.22 8.55 8.53
N LYS A 86 4.68 9.28 7.50
CA LYS A 86 6.02 9.89 7.50
C LYS A 86 6.02 11.40 7.29
N TRP A 87 4.92 11.96 6.84
CA TRP A 87 4.83 13.36 6.40
C TRP A 87 3.73 14.17 7.11
N GLN A 88 3.26 13.76 8.31
CA GLN A 88 2.31 14.57 9.06
C GLN A 88 2.86 15.93 9.51
N SER A 89 4.19 16.07 9.59
CA SER A 89 4.85 17.35 9.85
C SER A 89 4.91 18.30 8.65
N LEU A 90 4.37 17.90 7.49
CA LEU A 90 4.39 18.68 6.26
C LEU A 90 2.96 18.99 5.81
N PRO A 91 2.64 20.24 5.41
CA PRO A 91 1.33 20.59 4.87
C PRO A 91 0.98 19.71 3.67
N TYR A 92 -0.30 19.35 3.53
CA TYR A 92 -0.73 18.42 2.48
C TYR A 92 -0.41 18.94 1.07
N SER A 93 -0.55 20.24 0.85
CA SER A 93 -0.16 20.88 -0.42
C SER A 93 1.32 20.68 -0.77
N GLU A 94 2.20 20.70 0.22
CA GLU A 94 3.64 20.43 0.02
C GLU A 94 3.90 18.93 -0.23
N GLN A 95 3.14 18.03 0.44
CA GLN A 95 3.22 16.60 0.14
C GLN A 95 2.91 16.31 -1.33
N LEU A 96 1.89 16.95 -1.90
CA LEU A 96 1.49 16.79 -3.31
C LEU A 96 2.58 17.31 -4.27
N LYS A 97 3.19 18.47 -3.97
CA LYS A 97 4.32 19.00 -4.75
C LYS A 97 5.51 18.02 -4.75
N GLN A 98 5.84 17.46 -3.60
CA GLN A 98 6.94 16.51 -3.46
C GLN A 98 6.68 15.20 -4.21
N LYS A 99 5.43 14.70 -4.21
CA LYS A 99 5.04 13.51 -4.97
C LYS A 99 5.15 13.75 -6.48
N ARG A 100 4.71 14.92 -6.97
CA ARG A 100 4.91 15.32 -8.36
C ARG A 100 6.40 15.35 -8.73
N GLN A 101 7.21 16.03 -7.91
CA GLN A 101 8.65 16.15 -8.14
C GLN A 101 9.35 14.79 -8.12
N GLN A 102 8.96 13.89 -7.22
CA GLN A 102 9.50 12.54 -7.16
C GLN A 102 9.24 11.77 -8.46
N VAL A 103 8.03 11.86 -9.03
CA VAL A 103 7.70 11.23 -10.30
C VAL A 103 8.55 11.80 -11.43
N GLU A 104 8.61 13.13 -11.55
CA GLU A 104 9.40 13.82 -12.57
C GLU A 104 10.88 13.45 -12.52
N ASP A 105 11.48 13.49 -11.31
CA ASP A 105 12.88 13.12 -11.09
C ASP A 105 13.18 11.67 -11.51
N GLN A 106 12.27 10.76 -11.23
CA GLN A 106 12.50 9.35 -11.54
C GLN A 106 12.34 9.06 -13.04
N LEU A 107 11.34 9.61 -13.70
CA LEU A 107 11.18 9.46 -15.14
C LEU A 107 12.35 10.09 -15.92
N VAL A 108 12.78 11.28 -15.53
CA VAL A 108 13.86 12.01 -16.23
C VAL A 108 15.24 11.47 -15.88
N ARG A 109 15.54 11.24 -14.59
CA ARG A 109 16.91 10.91 -14.15
C ARG A 109 17.23 9.41 -14.17
N ILE A 110 16.23 8.56 -13.95
CA ILE A 110 16.41 7.10 -14.00
C ILE A 110 16.06 6.55 -15.38
N GLY A 111 14.90 6.95 -15.92
CA GLY A 111 14.44 6.50 -17.23
C GLY A 111 15.13 7.21 -18.40
N HIS A 112 15.76 8.37 -18.17
CA HIS A 112 16.32 9.25 -19.23
C HIS A 112 15.29 9.59 -20.30
N LEU A 113 14.01 9.66 -19.91
CA LEU A 113 12.88 9.84 -20.79
C LEU A 113 12.65 11.31 -21.13
N ASN A 114 12.23 11.56 -22.37
CA ASN A 114 11.67 12.85 -22.76
C ASN A 114 10.17 12.83 -22.45
N ILE A 115 9.75 13.57 -21.42
CA ILE A 115 8.38 13.58 -20.94
C ILE A 115 7.72 14.95 -21.12
N PRO A 116 6.40 15.03 -21.34
CA PRO A 116 5.67 16.29 -21.24
C PRO A 116 5.71 16.82 -19.80
N GLU A 117 5.22 18.04 -19.60
CA GLU A 117 5.05 18.56 -18.24
C GLU A 117 4.22 17.61 -17.37
N VAL A 118 4.78 17.21 -16.23
CA VAL A 118 4.07 16.38 -15.24
C VAL A 118 2.93 17.18 -14.65
N ARG A 119 1.72 16.66 -14.73
CA ARG A 119 0.52 17.31 -14.17
C ARG A 119 0.65 17.48 -12.65
N PRO A 120 -0.03 18.45 -12.03
CA PRO A 120 -0.14 18.51 -10.57
C PRO A 120 -0.59 17.17 -10.00
N CYS A 121 0.00 16.75 -8.86
CA CYS A 121 -0.40 15.51 -8.21
C CYS A 121 -1.87 15.59 -7.79
N LEU A 122 -2.68 14.63 -8.22
CA LEU A 122 -4.09 14.54 -7.86
C LEU A 122 -4.20 14.13 -6.39
N GLY A 123 -4.62 15.06 -5.54
CA GLY A 123 -4.75 14.85 -4.10
C GLY A 123 -6.02 14.10 -3.72
N SER A 124 -5.99 13.48 -2.55
CA SER A 124 -7.16 12.87 -1.93
C SER A 124 -7.99 13.94 -1.23
N GLU A 125 -9.30 13.92 -1.41
CA GLU A 125 -10.22 14.83 -0.71
C GLU A 125 -10.16 14.61 0.81
N ARG A 126 -10.19 13.34 1.24
CA ARG A 126 -9.97 12.95 2.62
C ARG A 126 -8.51 12.58 2.87
N THR A 127 -7.88 13.24 3.84
CA THR A 127 -6.50 12.94 4.27
C THR A 127 -6.47 12.11 5.55
N ARG A 128 -7.62 11.90 6.19
CA ARG A 128 -7.83 11.02 7.36
C ARG A 128 -9.02 10.12 7.08
N GLU A 129 -9.09 8.99 7.78
CA GLU A 129 -10.20 8.02 7.67
C GLU A 129 -10.46 7.51 6.24
N TYR A 130 -9.43 7.58 5.39
CA TYR A 130 -9.50 7.18 3.99
C TYR A 130 -9.21 5.69 3.77
N ARG A 131 -8.50 5.03 4.73
CA ARG A 131 -8.14 3.63 4.56
C ARG A 131 -9.33 2.72 4.82
N ASN A 132 -9.58 1.84 3.87
CA ASN A 132 -10.60 0.80 3.99
C ASN A 132 -10.04 -0.52 4.55
N LYS A 133 -8.73 -0.65 4.77
CA LYS A 133 -8.11 -1.85 5.35
C LYS A 133 -6.96 -1.47 6.27
N LEU A 134 -6.97 -1.99 7.49
CA LEU A 134 -5.85 -2.03 8.42
C LEU A 134 -5.67 -3.44 8.97
N GLU A 135 -4.41 -3.80 9.22
CA GLU A 135 -4.01 -5.05 9.84
C GLU A 135 -3.23 -4.75 11.10
N PHE A 136 -3.68 -5.30 12.22
CA PHE A 136 -3.11 -5.10 13.56
C PHE A 136 -2.50 -6.41 14.06
N THR A 137 -1.33 -6.31 14.65
CA THR A 137 -0.62 -7.46 15.25
C THR A 137 -0.84 -7.48 16.75
N PHE A 138 -1.11 -8.67 17.29
CA PHE A 138 -1.09 -8.95 18.73
C PHE A 138 0.32 -9.39 19.12
N ALA A 139 0.87 -8.78 20.17
CA ALA A 139 2.19 -9.13 20.70
C ALA A 139 2.15 -9.26 22.23
N ASP A 140 2.88 -10.24 22.76
CA ASP A 140 2.98 -10.48 24.21
C ASP A 140 3.65 -9.33 24.96
N LYS A 141 4.43 -8.50 24.25
CA LYS A 141 5.16 -7.35 24.80
C LYS A 141 5.08 -6.15 23.87
N ARG A 142 4.59 -5.01 24.41
CA ARG A 142 4.58 -3.76 23.68
C ARG A 142 5.98 -3.18 23.49
N TRP A 143 6.12 -2.41 22.43
CA TRP A 143 7.28 -1.53 22.27
C TRP A 143 7.31 -0.46 23.35
N LEU A 144 8.48 -0.24 23.96
CA LEU A 144 8.74 0.87 24.87
C LEU A 144 9.46 1.99 24.10
N THR A 145 9.01 3.23 24.28
CA THR A 145 9.67 4.39 23.66
C THR A 145 11.00 4.68 24.37
N TYR A 146 11.86 5.46 23.71
CA TYR A 146 13.13 5.86 24.34
C TYR A 146 12.91 6.71 25.60
N GLU A 147 11.84 7.51 25.62
CA GLU A 147 11.46 8.34 26.76
C GLU A 147 11.04 7.46 27.96
N GLU A 148 10.24 6.44 27.74
CA GLU A 148 9.85 5.48 28.78
C GLU A 148 11.07 4.73 29.34
N ILE A 149 11.97 4.28 28.45
CA ILE A 149 13.21 3.61 28.86
C ILE A 149 14.12 4.56 29.65
N ALA A 150 14.21 5.84 29.24
CA ALA A 150 15.04 6.84 29.90
C ALA A 150 14.52 7.26 31.30
N GLN A 151 13.21 7.15 31.53
CA GLN A 151 12.62 7.41 32.85
C GLN A 151 13.03 6.36 33.90
N GLY A 152 13.51 5.19 33.45
CA GLY A 152 13.95 4.11 34.34
C GLY A 152 12.79 3.44 35.07
N GLY A 153 13.07 2.33 35.73
CA GLY A 153 12.10 1.51 36.47
C GLY A 153 11.88 0.16 35.83
N ASP A 154 11.41 -0.80 36.60
CA ASP A 154 10.95 -2.10 36.11
C ASP A 154 9.58 -1.91 35.50
N ILE A 155 9.55 -1.70 34.16
CA ILE A 155 8.30 -1.64 33.41
C ILE A 155 7.89 -3.08 33.09
N GLU A 156 6.83 -3.56 33.73
CA GLU A 156 6.29 -4.87 33.46
C GLU A 156 5.89 -4.98 31.96
N PRO A 157 6.22 -6.09 31.28
CA PRO A 157 5.80 -6.32 29.92
C PRO A 157 4.28 -6.30 29.81
N GLN A 158 3.75 -5.43 28.99
CA GLN A 158 2.30 -5.34 28.71
C GLN A 158 2.02 -5.84 27.29
N PRO A 159 0.94 -6.59 27.07
CA PRO A 159 0.52 -7.00 25.73
C PRO A 159 0.15 -5.79 24.87
N ALA A 160 0.37 -5.92 23.56
CA ALA A 160 0.07 -4.88 22.57
C ALA A 160 -0.85 -5.36 21.45
N VAL A 161 -1.66 -4.44 20.93
CA VAL A 161 -2.38 -4.62 19.68
C VAL A 161 -2.19 -3.37 18.81
N GLY A 162 -1.38 -3.50 17.75
CA GLY A 162 -1.06 -2.35 16.92
C GLY A 162 -0.17 -2.69 15.74
N PHE A 163 0.84 -1.85 15.50
CA PHE A 163 1.68 -1.97 14.32
C PHE A 163 3.14 -2.28 14.69
N HIS A 164 3.81 -3.03 13.81
CA HIS A 164 5.24 -3.28 13.94
C HIS A 164 6.05 -1.98 13.87
N ILE A 165 7.07 -1.90 14.71
CA ILE A 165 8.09 -0.85 14.60
C ILE A 165 8.90 -1.09 13.31
N PRO A 166 9.16 -0.03 12.52
CA PRO A 166 9.92 -0.16 11.28
C PRO A 166 11.26 -0.88 11.45
N GLY A 167 11.45 -1.95 10.67
CA GLY A 167 12.66 -2.78 10.73
C GLY A 167 12.71 -3.79 11.87
N CYS A 168 11.67 -3.91 12.69
CA CYS A 168 11.57 -4.87 13.79
C CYS A 168 10.37 -5.80 13.60
N PHE A 169 10.61 -7.08 13.38
CA PHE A 169 9.53 -8.06 13.14
C PHE A 169 8.83 -8.50 14.44
N ASP A 170 9.49 -8.36 15.59
CA ASP A 170 9.04 -8.82 16.91
C ASP A 170 8.64 -7.68 17.84
N LYS A 171 8.58 -6.43 17.36
CA LYS A 171 8.28 -5.24 18.15
C LYS A 171 7.02 -4.57 17.65
N VAL A 172 6.00 -4.52 18.51
CA VAL A 172 4.70 -3.94 18.21
C VAL A 172 4.45 -2.73 19.11
N LEU A 173 4.13 -1.60 18.50
CA LEU A 173 3.64 -0.42 19.18
C LEU A 173 2.17 -0.64 19.53
N ASP A 174 1.83 -0.49 20.78
CA ASP A 174 0.43 -0.49 21.21
C ASP A 174 -0.23 0.81 20.75
N ILE A 175 -1.31 0.71 19.98
CA ILE A 175 -1.95 1.86 19.34
C ILE A 175 -3.22 2.25 20.10
N ASN A 176 -3.32 3.48 20.57
CA ASN A 176 -4.56 4.01 21.14
C ASN A 176 -5.54 4.36 20.03
N LYS A 177 -5.12 5.17 19.06
CA LYS A 177 -5.94 5.60 17.94
C LYS A 177 -5.14 5.64 16.63
N CYS A 178 -5.65 5.00 15.58
CA CYS A 178 -5.21 5.23 14.21
C CYS A 178 -6.21 6.15 13.52
N HIS A 179 -5.73 7.26 12.96
CA HIS A 179 -6.57 8.24 12.26
C HIS A 179 -6.74 7.97 10.77
N LEU A 180 -6.18 6.86 10.25
CA LEU A 180 -6.25 6.56 8.82
C LEU A 180 -7.49 5.74 8.45
N GLN A 181 -8.14 5.08 9.41
CA GLN A 181 -9.39 4.35 9.22
C GLN A 181 -10.46 4.94 10.17
N VAL A 182 -11.73 4.75 9.83
CA VAL A 182 -12.87 5.22 10.62
C VAL A 182 -12.80 4.74 12.09
N ASP A 183 -13.37 5.51 13.01
CA ASP A 183 -13.23 5.25 14.44
C ASP A 183 -13.77 3.90 14.89
N LEU A 184 -14.74 3.33 14.19
CA LEU A 184 -15.24 1.98 14.44
C LEU A 184 -14.10 0.93 14.47
N SER A 185 -13.10 1.08 13.62
CA SER A 185 -11.92 0.19 13.62
C SER A 185 -11.12 0.27 14.94
N ASN A 186 -10.97 1.47 15.51
CA ASN A 186 -10.32 1.63 16.81
C ASN A 186 -11.14 0.98 17.93
N ARG A 187 -12.46 1.19 17.91
CA ARG A 187 -13.39 0.60 18.91
C ARG A 187 -13.34 -0.93 18.88
N ILE A 188 -13.45 -1.54 17.70
CA ILE A 188 -13.38 -3.01 17.54
C ILE A 188 -12.04 -3.54 18.06
N ARG A 189 -10.92 -2.94 17.64
CA ARG A 189 -9.59 -3.37 18.06
C ARG A 189 -9.38 -3.27 19.57
N LEU A 190 -9.79 -2.16 20.19
CA LEU A 190 -9.64 -1.95 21.63
C LEU A 190 -10.55 -2.89 22.44
N ALA A 191 -11.80 -3.09 22.03
CA ALA A 191 -12.71 -4.04 22.65
C ALA A 191 -12.18 -5.48 22.55
N THR A 192 -11.64 -5.85 21.38
CA THR A 192 -10.99 -7.18 21.21
C THR A 192 -9.81 -7.34 22.17
N LYS A 193 -8.94 -6.33 22.25
CA LYS A 193 -7.80 -6.35 23.20
C LYS A 193 -8.29 -6.55 24.62
N GLN A 194 -9.27 -5.74 25.04
CA GLN A 194 -9.77 -5.77 26.42
C GLN A 194 -10.42 -7.11 26.75
N PHE A 195 -11.28 -7.63 25.86
CA PHE A 195 -11.87 -8.95 26.04
C PHE A 195 -10.81 -10.04 26.22
N CYS A 196 -9.76 -10.03 25.39
CA CYS A 196 -8.69 -11.02 25.47
C CYS A 196 -7.93 -10.93 26.79
N LEU A 197 -7.66 -9.71 27.29
CA LEU A 197 -6.99 -9.51 28.59
C LEU A 197 -7.85 -9.99 29.75
N ASP A 198 -9.13 -9.64 29.75
CA ASP A 198 -10.08 -10.01 30.83
C ASP A 198 -10.32 -11.52 30.93
N ASN A 199 -10.17 -12.24 29.79
CA ASN A 199 -10.37 -13.68 29.70
C ASN A 199 -9.05 -14.48 29.63
N GLY A 200 -7.89 -13.83 29.86
CA GLY A 200 -6.59 -14.49 29.94
C GLY A 200 -6.10 -15.11 28.61
N TYR A 201 -6.46 -14.50 27.47
CA TYR A 201 -5.94 -14.95 26.18
C TYR A 201 -4.49 -14.52 26.02
N SER A 202 -3.62 -15.45 25.61
CA SER A 202 -2.24 -15.17 25.30
C SER A 202 -2.07 -14.46 23.95
N PHE A 203 -1.20 -13.45 23.88
CA PHE A 203 -0.85 -12.76 22.66
C PHE A 203 0.43 -13.36 22.07
N HIS A 204 0.55 -13.31 20.76
CA HIS A 204 1.59 -14.00 20.03
C HIS A 204 2.99 -13.47 20.37
N ASN A 205 3.90 -14.39 20.72
CA ASN A 205 5.33 -14.14 20.80
C ASN A 205 6.00 -14.61 19.50
N ALA A 206 6.39 -13.66 18.64
CA ALA A 206 6.96 -13.97 17.33
C ALA A 206 8.28 -14.74 17.37
N ARG A 207 9.01 -14.71 18.52
CA ARG A 207 10.29 -15.44 18.69
C ARG A 207 10.09 -16.86 19.20
N ALA A 208 9.18 -17.05 20.15
CA ALA A 208 8.85 -18.36 20.70
C ALA A 208 7.83 -19.10 19.83
N HIS A 209 7.10 -18.38 18.97
CA HIS A 209 5.99 -18.88 18.20
C HIS A 209 4.87 -19.48 19.05
N GLU A 210 4.54 -18.78 20.12
CA GLU A 210 3.54 -19.17 21.12
C GLU A 210 2.51 -18.05 21.27
N GLY A 211 1.34 -18.38 21.82
CA GLY A 211 0.24 -17.44 22.07
C GLY A 211 -0.88 -17.56 21.07
N LEU A 212 -2.13 -17.44 21.55
CA LEU A 212 -3.35 -17.68 20.80
C LEU A 212 -3.66 -16.60 19.78
N MET A 213 -3.63 -15.32 20.20
CA MET A 213 -4.01 -14.17 19.36
C MET A 213 -2.86 -13.74 18.48
N ARG A 214 -3.06 -13.65 17.16
CA ARG A 214 -1.99 -13.35 16.21
C ARG A 214 -2.15 -12.03 15.49
N THR A 215 -3.15 -11.92 14.62
CA THR A 215 -3.44 -10.67 13.89
C THR A 215 -4.93 -10.41 13.80
N MET A 216 -5.31 -9.17 13.53
CA MET A 216 -6.67 -8.76 13.22
C MET A 216 -6.66 -7.87 12.00
N VAL A 217 -7.49 -8.18 11.02
CA VAL A 217 -7.71 -7.32 9.85
C VAL A 217 -9.11 -6.74 9.93
N ILE A 218 -9.22 -5.42 9.79
CA ILE A 218 -10.50 -4.73 9.70
C ILE A 218 -10.60 -4.08 8.32
N ARG A 219 -11.67 -4.43 7.59
CA ARG A 219 -12.00 -3.83 6.31
C ARG A 219 -13.34 -3.12 6.41
N THR A 220 -13.43 -1.97 5.78
CA THR A 220 -14.67 -1.21 5.60
C THR A 220 -14.91 -1.01 4.12
N ALA A 221 -16.14 -0.92 3.69
CA ALA A 221 -16.50 -0.67 2.30
C ALA A 221 -17.24 0.65 2.13
N SER A 222 -17.25 1.19 0.92
CA SER A 222 -18.01 2.38 0.53
C SER A 222 -19.52 2.23 0.76
N THR A 223 -20.01 0.98 0.77
CA THR A 223 -21.41 0.61 1.06
C THR A 223 -21.77 0.66 2.56
N GLY A 224 -20.78 0.89 3.44
CA GLY A 224 -20.94 0.83 4.90
C GLY A 224 -20.78 -0.58 5.47
N GLU A 225 -20.53 -1.60 4.66
CA GLU A 225 -20.24 -2.95 5.15
C GLU A 225 -18.87 -3.02 5.84
N VAL A 226 -18.78 -3.86 6.88
CA VAL A 226 -17.58 -4.02 7.71
C VAL A 226 -17.23 -5.50 7.79
N MET A 227 -15.99 -5.83 7.46
CA MET A 227 -15.42 -7.17 7.64
C MET A 227 -14.34 -7.13 8.73
N VAL A 228 -14.45 -8.05 9.67
CA VAL A 228 -13.43 -8.29 10.69
C VAL A 228 -12.90 -9.72 10.54
N ILE A 229 -11.60 -9.85 10.43
CA ILE A 229 -10.90 -11.13 10.33
C ILE A 229 -9.98 -11.24 11.53
N VAL A 230 -10.21 -12.25 12.38
CA VAL A 230 -9.34 -12.56 13.52
C VAL A 230 -8.49 -13.78 13.18
N VAL A 231 -7.18 -13.67 13.33
CA VAL A 231 -6.24 -14.76 13.06
C VAL A 231 -5.72 -15.30 14.38
N PHE A 232 -5.93 -16.58 14.58
CA PHE A 232 -5.46 -17.32 15.75
C PHE A 232 -4.24 -18.19 15.37
N ASN A 233 -3.36 -18.41 16.32
CA ASN A 233 -2.18 -19.26 16.13
C ASN A 233 -2.50 -20.75 16.29
N GLU A 234 -3.60 -21.08 16.98
CA GLU A 234 -4.05 -22.46 17.27
C GLU A 234 -5.57 -22.56 17.23
N ASP A 235 -6.10 -23.77 17.05
CA ASP A 235 -7.54 -24.04 16.94
C ASP A 235 -8.19 -24.31 18.29
N ASP A 236 -8.22 -23.31 19.17
CA ASP A 236 -8.97 -23.35 20.43
C ASP A 236 -10.44 -22.96 20.19
N LYS A 237 -11.26 -23.94 19.91
CA LYS A 237 -12.69 -23.72 19.57
C LYS A 237 -13.47 -22.98 20.65
N GLU A 238 -13.21 -23.23 21.92
CA GLU A 238 -13.94 -22.59 23.03
C GLU A 238 -13.61 -21.10 23.08
N ARG A 239 -12.32 -20.72 23.10
CA ARG A 239 -11.87 -19.35 23.15
C ARG A 239 -12.21 -18.59 21.85
N ILE A 240 -12.07 -19.24 20.69
CA ILE A 240 -12.48 -18.67 19.41
C ILE A 240 -13.97 -18.31 19.43
N ASN A 241 -14.84 -19.27 19.80
CA ASN A 241 -16.29 -19.05 19.86
C ASN A 241 -16.66 -17.94 20.85
N ALA A 242 -16.02 -17.87 22.01
CA ALA A 242 -16.29 -16.84 23.01
C ALA A 242 -15.95 -15.43 22.47
N LEU A 243 -14.76 -15.21 21.89
CA LEU A 243 -14.36 -13.93 21.34
C LEU A 243 -15.23 -13.54 20.14
N MET A 244 -15.47 -14.46 19.20
CA MET A 244 -16.25 -14.17 18.00
C MET A 244 -17.72 -13.85 18.34
N SER A 245 -18.30 -14.54 19.35
CA SER A 245 -19.64 -14.22 19.84
C SER A 245 -19.72 -12.87 20.53
N HIS A 246 -18.70 -12.50 21.30
CA HIS A 246 -18.58 -11.19 21.92
C HIS A 246 -18.55 -10.09 20.84
N LEU A 247 -17.67 -10.19 19.83
CA LEU A 247 -17.58 -9.23 18.75
C LEU A 247 -18.89 -9.08 17.97
N LYS A 248 -19.56 -10.21 17.67
CA LYS A 248 -20.87 -10.21 17.00
C LYS A 248 -21.93 -9.47 17.82
N SER A 249 -21.92 -9.61 19.15
CA SER A 249 -22.89 -8.99 20.04
C SER A 249 -22.64 -7.52 20.26
N GLU A 250 -21.37 -7.13 20.41
CA GLU A 250 -20.99 -5.76 20.76
C GLU A 250 -20.99 -4.83 19.54
N PHE A 251 -20.70 -5.36 18.34
CA PHE A 251 -20.60 -4.59 17.11
C PHE A 251 -21.58 -5.09 16.03
N PRO A 252 -22.85 -4.69 16.10
CA PRO A 252 -23.84 -5.06 15.08
C PRO A 252 -23.52 -4.48 13.69
N GLU A 253 -22.60 -3.52 13.61
CA GLU A 253 -22.09 -2.96 12.36
C GLU A 253 -21.23 -3.98 11.56
N ILE A 254 -20.71 -5.03 12.18
CA ILE A 254 -19.92 -6.06 11.50
C ILE A 254 -20.85 -6.92 10.63
N THR A 255 -20.72 -6.78 9.32
CA THR A 255 -21.53 -7.52 8.32
C THR A 255 -20.86 -8.83 7.88
N SER A 256 -19.56 -8.96 8.13
CA SER A 256 -18.73 -10.12 7.78
C SER A 256 -17.73 -10.39 8.91
N LEU A 257 -17.98 -11.41 9.70
CA LEU A 257 -17.13 -11.79 10.82
C LEU A 257 -16.47 -13.13 10.54
N ILE A 258 -15.15 -13.10 10.36
CA ILE A 258 -14.35 -14.23 9.87
C ILE A 258 -13.21 -14.51 10.84
N TYR A 259 -12.81 -15.78 10.93
CA TYR A 259 -11.55 -16.13 11.57
C TYR A 259 -10.72 -17.06 10.70
N MET A 260 -9.42 -17.11 10.96
CA MET A 260 -8.46 -18.02 10.34
C MET A 260 -7.53 -18.60 11.38
N ILE A 261 -7.04 -19.82 11.12
CA ILE A 261 -5.97 -20.43 11.92
C ILE A 261 -4.67 -20.37 11.14
N ASN A 262 -3.64 -19.79 11.73
CA ASN A 262 -2.33 -19.70 11.11
C ASN A 262 -1.24 -20.15 12.08
N GLU A 263 -0.93 -21.43 12.05
CA GLU A 263 0.12 -22.10 12.83
C GLU A 263 1.53 -21.96 12.22
N LYS A 264 1.67 -21.23 11.10
CA LYS A 264 2.97 -21.07 10.42
C LYS A 264 3.84 -20.04 11.11
N TRP A 265 5.15 -20.15 10.88
CA TRP A 265 6.14 -19.18 11.34
C TRP A 265 6.04 -17.80 10.66
N ASN A 266 5.33 -17.69 9.56
CA ASN A 266 5.09 -16.43 8.85
C ASN A 266 3.63 -16.00 8.89
N ASP A 267 3.36 -14.75 8.59
CA ASP A 267 2.02 -14.15 8.63
C ASP A 267 1.25 -14.25 7.31
N SER A 268 1.76 -15.01 6.32
CA SER A 268 1.06 -15.20 5.05
C SER A 268 -0.22 -15.99 5.24
N LEU A 269 -1.35 -15.46 4.78
CA LEU A 269 -2.68 -16.06 4.88
C LEU A 269 -3.19 -16.66 3.55
N GLY A 270 -2.43 -16.58 2.48
CA GLY A 270 -2.87 -17.01 1.15
C GLY A 270 -3.36 -18.44 1.07
N ASP A 271 -2.70 -19.36 1.80
CA ASP A 271 -3.01 -20.79 1.89
C ASP A 271 -3.88 -21.17 3.11
N ARG A 272 -4.37 -20.20 3.90
CA ARG A 272 -5.24 -20.44 5.05
C ARG A 272 -6.71 -20.34 4.66
N GLU A 273 -7.55 -21.21 5.26
CA GLU A 273 -8.98 -21.23 5.02
C GLU A 273 -9.66 -20.14 5.86
N PRO A 274 -10.39 -19.19 5.25
CA PRO A 274 -11.24 -18.27 6.00
C PRO A 274 -12.54 -18.97 6.43
N ILE A 275 -12.85 -18.91 7.71
CA ILE A 275 -14.07 -19.48 8.29
C ILE A 275 -15.02 -18.34 8.64
N CYS A 276 -16.13 -18.24 7.92
CA CYS A 276 -17.18 -17.28 8.20
C CYS A 276 -17.94 -17.68 9.47
N PHE A 277 -17.74 -16.92 10.55
CA PHE A 277 -18.41 -17.14 11.83
C PHE A 277 -19.83 -16.56 11.83
N ALA A 278 -20.01 -15.38 11.26
CA ALA A 278 -21.30 -14.71 11.16
C ALA A 278 -21.37 -13.74 9.98
N GLY A 279 -22.56 -13.53 9.45
CA GLY A 279 -22.82 -12.62 8.34
C GLY A 279 -22.44 -13.23 6.99
N LYS A 280 -21.82 -12.41 6.12
CA LYS A 280 -21.38 -12.81 4.79
C LYS A 280 -19.91 -13.21 4.80
N ASP A 281 -19.46 -14.00 3.83
CA ASP A 281 -18.05 -14.34 3.60
C ASP A 281 -17.28 -13.23 2.87
N HIS A 282 -17.91 -12.10 2.55
CA HIS A 282 -17.37 -10.98 1.78
C HIS A 282 -18.05 -9.65 2.16
N ILE A 283 -17.50 -8.57 1.68
CA ILE A 283 -18.11 -7.24 1.64
C ILE A 283 -18.22 -6.78 0.20
N ILE A 284 -19.08 -5.80 -0.06
CA ILE A 284 -19.28 -5.20 -1.38
C ILE A 284 -18.73 -3.77 -1.37
N GLU A 285 -17.81 -3.50 -2.27
CA GLU A 285 -17.42 -2.14 -2.64
C GLU A 285 -18.24 -1.66 -3.83
N GLU A 286 -18.55 -0.37 -3.88
CA GLU A 286 -19.29 0.22 -5.00
C GLU A 286 -18.52 1.39 -5.60
N MET A 287 -18.46 1.44 -6.93
CA MET A 287 -17.79 2.49 -7.69
C MET A 287 -18.56 2.76 -8.98
N GLU A 288 -19.07 3.97 -9.15
CA GLU A 288 -19.81 4.40 -10.35
C GLU A 288 -20.98 3.44 -10.72
N GLY A 289 -21.66 2.91 -9.69
CA GLY A 289 -22.76 1.94 -9.84
C GLY A 289 -22.30 0.50 -10.16
N LEU A 290 -21.00 0.25 -10.24
CA LEU A 290 -20.43 -1.10 -10.31
C LEU A 290 -20.16 -1.63 -8.90
N LYS A 291 -20.51 -2.89 -8.68
CA LYS A 291 -20.30 -3.61 -7.41
C LYS A 291 -19.16 -4.57 -7.53
N PHE A 292 -18.30 -4.59 -6.50
CA PHE A 292 -17.15 -5.45 -6.45
C PHE A 292 -17.19 -6.28 -5.16
N LYS A 293 -17.23 -7.60 -5.30
CA LYS A 293 -17.09 -8.54 -4.19
C LYS A 293 -15.64 -8.52 -3.70
N VAL A 294 -15.47 -8.25 -2.42
CA VAL A 294 -14.15 -8.24 -1.75
C VAL A 294 -14.16 -9.29 -0.64
N GLY A 295 -13.49 -10.38 -0.88
CA GLY A 295 -13.30 -11.45 0.09
C GLY A 295 -12.18 -11.16 1.10
N PRO A 296 -12.00 -12.02 2.11
CA PRO A 296 -10.97 -11.84 3.15
C PRO A 296 -9.54 -11.80 2.60
N LYS A 297 -9.26 -12.53 1.52
CA LYS A 297 -7.95 -12.61 0.87
C LYS A 297 -7.83 -11.75 -0.40
N SER A 298 -8.95 -11.19 -0.90
CA SER A 298 -8.95 -10.40 -2.14
C SER A 298 -8.14 -9.12 -1.96
N PHE A 299 -7.33 -8.81 -2.97
CA PHE A 299 -6.73 -7.48 -3.08
C PHE A 299 -7.81 -6.47 -3.54
N TYR A 300 -7.87 -5.34 -2.90
CA TYR A 300 -8.61 -4.16 -3.31
C TYR A 300 -7.85 -2.93 -2.85
N GLN A 301 -7.87 -1.85 -3.63
CA GLN A 301 -7.16 -0.60 -3.30
C GLN A 301 -7.62 -0.07 -1.93
N THR A 302 -6.67 0.24 -1.05
CA THR A 302 -6.98 0.52 0.37
C THR A 302 -7.47 1.96 0.64
N ASN A 303 -7.68 2.76 -0.38
CA ASN A 303 -8.39 4.04 -0.37
C ASN A 303 -9.39 4.01 -1.52
N SER A 304 -10.66 3.67 -1.24
CA SER A 304 -11.69 3.44 -2.26
C SER A 304 -12.02 4.70 -3.05
N GLU A 305 -12.10 5.86 -2.40
CA GLU A 305 -12.40 7.14 -3.05
C GLU A 305 -11.29 7.54 -4.02
N GLN A 306 -10.05 7.45 -3.57
CA GLN A 306 -8.92 7.83 -4.42
C GLN A 306 -8.62 6.79 -5.50
N ALA A 307 -8.97 5.50 -5.28
CA ALA A 307 -8.92 4.48 -6.31
C ALA A 307 -9.87 4.80 -7.47
N TYR A 308 -11.05 5.32 -7.16
CA TYR A 308 -11.98 5.80 -8.18
C TYR A 308 -11.36 6.92 -9.03
N GLU A 309 -10.71 7.91 -8.40
CA GLU A 309 -10.01 8.97 -9.12
C GLU A 309 -8.86 8.42 -9.99
N LEU A 310 -8.06 7.48 -9.46
CA LEU A 310 -7.00 6.79 -10.20
C LEU A 310 -7.56 6.08 -11.45
N TYR A 311 -8.67 5.36 -11.29
CA TYR A 311 -9.28 4.62 -12.39
C TYR A 311 -9.99 5.52 -13.40
N LYS A 312 -10.52 6.68 -12.99
CA LYS A 312 -11.01 7.71 -13.93
C LYS A 312 -9.89 8.21 -14.82
N VAL A 313 -8.73 8.56 -14.24
CA VAL A 313 -7.54 8.98 -15.01
C VAL A 313 -7.09 7.85 -15.95
N THR A 314 -7.04 6.61 -15.45
CA THR A 314 -6.64 5.44 -16.26
C THR A 314 -7.57 5.25 -17.45
N ARG A 315 -8.88 5.31 -17.24
CA ARG A 315 -9.90 5.19 -18.31
C ARG A 315 -9.88 6.37 -19.28
N GLU A 316 -9.64 7.60 -18.78
CA GLU A 316 -9.46 8.79 -19.62
C GLU A 316 -8.24 8.62 -20.54
N PHE A 317 -7.12 8.18 -19.98
CA PHE A 317 -5.88 8.00 -20.73
C PHE A 317 -5.96 6.85 -21.74
N ALA A 318 -6.73 5.81 -21.44
CA ALA A 318 -6.99 4.69 -22.35
C ALA A 318 -7.76 5.14 -23.60
N ASP A 319 -8.56 6.20 -23.52
CA ASP A 319 -9.31 6.80 -24.63
C ASP A 319 -10.05 5.75 -25.47
N LEU A 320 -10.80 4.88 -24.77
CA LEU A 320 -11.43 3.69 -25.35
C LEU A 320 -12.53 4.04 -26.34
N LYS A 321 -12.56 3.29 -27.44
CA LYS A 321 -13.61 3.32 -28.46
C LYS A 321 -14.45 2.05 -28.39
N PRO A 322 -15.73 2.09 -28.77
CA PRO A 322 -16.60 0.90 -28.78
C PRO A 322 -16.14 -0.27 -29.68
N SER A 323 -15.18 -0.01 -30.54
CA SER A 323 -14.57 -1.03 -31.41
C SER A 323 -13.35 -1.71 -30.82
N ASP A 324 -12.79 -1.15 -29.73
CA ASP A 324 -11.48 -1.53 -29.22
C ASP A 324 -11.50 -2.88 -28.48
N THR A 325 -10.43 -3.62 -28.65
CA THR A 325 -10.02 -4.73 -27.78
C THR A 325 -9.05 -4.19 -26.74
N LEU A 326 -9.44 -4.23 -25.47
CA LEU A 326 -8.64 -3.84 -24.33
C LEU A 326 -7.99 -5.06 -23.68
N TYR A 327 -6.70 -5.00 -23.40
CA TYR A 327 -6.04 -5.92 -22.49
C TYR A 327 -5.75 -5.22 -21.17
N ASP A 328 -6.23 -5.79 -20.06
CA ASP A 328 -5.96 -5.36 -18.67
C ASP A 328 -4.99 -6.37 -18.05
N LEU A 329 -3.70 -6.02 -18.05
CA LEU A 329 -2.65 -6.90 -17.59
C LEU A 329 -2.34 -6.60 -16.13
N TYR A 330 -2.24 -7.67 -15.31
CA TYR A 330 -2.24 -7.64 -13.85
C TYR A 330 -3.60 -7.19 -13.28
N THR A 331 -4.68 -7.78 -13.83
CA THR A 331 -6.05 -7.31 -13.64
C THR A 331 -6.59 -7.46 -12.21
N GLY A 332 -5.92 -8.24 -11.35
CA GLY A 332 -6.37 -8.52 -9.99
C GLY A 332 -7.78 -9.11 -9.97
N THR A 333 -8.67 -8.54 -9.18
CA THR A 333 -10.09 -8.91 -9.10
C THR A 333 -10.95 -8.32 -10.24
N GLY A 334 -10.31 -7.89 -11.34
CA GLY A 334 -10.98 -7.35 -12.52
C GLY A 334 -11.55 -5.95 -12.35
N THR A 335 -11.05 -5.17 -11.41
CA THR A 335 -11.64 -3.85 -11.11
C THR A 335 -11.51 -2.89 -12.28
N ILE A 336 -10.28 -2.71 -12.84
CA ILE A 336 -10.06 -1.84 -14.01
C ILE A 336 -10.75 -2.40 -15.24
N ALA A 337 -10.66 -3.72 -15.46
CA ALA A 337 -11.32 -4.40 -16.57
C ALA A 337 -12.82 -4.10 -16.60
N ASN A 338 -13.53 -4.33 -15.49
CA ASN A 338 -14.97 -4.08 -15.37
C ASN A 338 -15.32 -2.59 -15.47
N PHE A 339 -14.48 -1.71 -14.88
CA PHE A 339 -14.66 -0.26 -14.94
C PHE A 339 -14.56 0.30 -16.36
N CYS A 340 -13.79 -0.35 -17.23
CA CYS A 340 -13.58 0.01 -18.62
C CYS A 340 -14.52 -0.73 -19.61
N ALA A 341 -15.09 -1.87 -19.23
CA ALA A 341 -15.74 -2.82 -20.10
C ALA A 341 -16.85 -2.20 -20.98
N ARG A 342 -17.68 -1.34 -20.41
CA ARG A 342 -18.80 -0.69 -21.16
C ARG A 342 -18.34 0.27 -22.24
N ARG A 343 -17.04 0.57 -22.33
CA ARG A 343 -16.46 1.48 -23.34
C ARG A 343 -15.64 0.75 -24.42
N ALA A 344 -15.53 -0.57 -24.32
CA ALA A 344 -14.75 -1.40 -25.25
C ALA A 344 -15.62 -2.48 -25.87
N LYS A 345 -15.21 -3.00 -27.04
CA LYS A 345 -15.83 -4.16 -27.68
C LYS A 345 -15.56 -5.44 -26.88
N LYS A 346 -14.35 -5.61 -26.42
CA LYS A 346 -13.87 -6.80 -25.70
C LYS A 346 -12.81 -6.38 -24.69
N VAL A 347 -12.83 -7.00 -23.52
CA VAL A 347 -11.78 -6.83 -22.50
C VAL A 347 -11.19 -8.19 -22.15
N VAL A 348 -9.88 -8.29 -22.15
CA VAL A 348 -9.12 -9.48 -21.79
C VAL A 348 -8.28 -9.16 -20.55
N GLY A 349 -8.57 -9.80 -19.43
CA GLY A 349 -7.81 -9.66 -18.18
C GLY A 349 -6.88 -10.84 -17.95
N VAL A 350 -5.66 -10.58 -17.48
CA VAL A 350 -4.68 -11.61 -17.11
C VAL A 350 -4.15 -11.33 -15.72
N GLU A 351 -4.10 -12.36 -14.86
CA GLU A 351 -3.67 -12.26 -13.47
C GLU A 351 -3.00 -13.58 -13.04
N TYR A 352 -1.97 -13.48 -12.20
CA TYR A 352 -1.26 -14.65 -11.68
C TYR A 352 -2.10 -15.45 -10.67
N VAL A 353 -2.83 -14.75 -9.81
CA VAL A 353 -3.59 -15.37 -8.70
C VAL A 353 -4.94 -15.88 -9.22
N LYS A 354 -5.11 -17.21 -9.17
CA LYS A 354 -6.34 -17.86 -9.66
C LYS A 354 -7.60 -17.38 -8.94
N GLU A 355 -7.53 -17.24 -7.63
CA GLU A 355 -8.65 -16.79 -6.79
C GLU A 355 -9.10 -15.36 -7.16
N ALA A 356 -8.15 -14.50 -7.53
CA ALA A 356 -8.47 -13.15 -8.00
C ALA A 356 -9.21 -13.19 -9.35
N ILE A 357 -8.85 -14.11 -10.24
CA ILE A 357 -9.58 -14.34 -11.50
C ILE A 357 -11.00 -14.88 -11.26
N ASP A 358 -11.17 -15.75 -10.28
CA ASP A 358 -12.49 -16.25 -9.90
C ASP A 358 -13.37 -15.09 -9.37
N ASP A 359 -12.82 -14.22 -8.53
CA ASP A 359 -13.48 -12.97 -8.10
C ASP A 359 -13.76 -12.02 -9.28
N ALA A 360 -12.83 -11.87 -10.23
CA ALA A 360 -13.02 -11.02 -11.41
C ALA A 360 -14.23 -11.45 -12.28
N LYS A 361 -14.43 -12.77 -12.46
CA LYS A 361 -15.60 -13.32 -13.16
C LYS A 361 -16.90 -13.03 -12.40
N ILE A 362 -16.90 -13.27 -11.08
CA ILE A 362 -18.05 -12.94 -10.23
C ILE A 362 -18.37 -11.44 -10.31
N ASN A 363 -17.36 -10.59 -10.32
CA ASN A 363 -17.53 -9.15 -10.44
C ASN A 363 -18.12 -8.74 -11.80
N SER A 364 -17.77 -9.41 -12.88
CA SER A 364 -18.43 -9.20 -14.18
C SER A 364 -19.90 -9.65 -14.16
N GLU A 365 -20.19 -10.81 -13.61
CA GLU A 365 -21.55 -11.35 -13.49
C GLU A 365 -22.47 -10.44 -12.66
N ILE A 366 -22.04 -10.00 -11.48
CA ILE A 366 -22.80 -9.09 -10.61
C ILE A 366 -23.17 -7.79 -11.34
N ASN A 367 -22.29 -7.32 -12.23
CA ASN A 367 -22.48 -6.06 -12.96
C ASN A 367 -23.12 -6.24 -14.34
N ASN A 368 -23.55 -7.46 -14.71
CA ASN A 368 -24.09 -7.79 -16.03
C ASN A 368 -23.14 -7.36 -17.17
N ILE A 369 -21.85 -7.64 -17.02
CA ILE A 369 -20.80 -7.37 -18.01
C ILE A 369 -20.46 -8.71 -18.69
N ASP A 370 -20.68 -8.80 -19.99
CA ASP A 370 -20.56 -10.03 -20.78
C ASP A 370 -19.40 -10.01 -21.80
N ASN A 371 -18.72 -8.86 -21.94
CA ASN A 371 -17.64 -8.67 -22.89
C ASN A 371 -16.24 -8.80 -22.26
N THR A 372 -16.14 -9.34 -21.06
CA THR A 372 -14.86 -9.62 -20.38
C THR A 372 -14.48 -11.09 -20.47
N THR A 373 -13.18 -11.37 -20.57
CA THR A 373 -12.62 -12.72 -20.52
C THR A 373 -11.36 -12.70 -19.64
N PHE A 374 -11.27 -13.59 -18.64
CA PHE A 374 -10.17 -13.59 -17.69
C PHE A 374 -9.36 -14.88 -17.74
N TYR A 375 -8.04 -14.76 -17.63
CA TYR A 375 -7.07 -15.85 -17.65
C TYR A 375 -6.18 -15.81 -16.41
N ALA A 376 -6.04 -16.95 -15.73
CA ALA A 376 -5.14 -17.12 -14.60
C ALA A 376 -3.80 -17.70 -15.09
N GLY A 377 -2.70 -17.11 -14.63
CA GLY A 377 -1.35 -17.60 -14.85
C GLY A 377 -0.28 -16.52 -14.82
N ASP A 378 0.98 -16.95 -14.79
CA ASP A 378 2.11 -16.02 -14.84
C ASP A 378 2.07 -15.26 -16.18
N MET A 379 2.13 -13.93 -16.10
CA MET A 379 2.02 -13.04 -17.25
C MET A 379 3.02 -13.42 -18.36
N LYS A 380 4.24 -13.75 -18.00
CA LYS A 380 5.31 -14.15 -18.92
C LYS A 380 5.05 -15.48 -19.67
N ASP A 381 4.20 -16.33 -19.09
CA ASP A 381 3.86 -17.64 -19.66
C ASP A 381 2.51 -17.60 -20.42
N VAL A 382 1.58 -16.77 -19.96
CA VAL A 382 0.24 -16.61 -20.55
C VAL A 382 0.30 -15.70 -21.77
N LEU A 383 0.92 -14.52 -21.66
CA LEU A 383 0.97 -13.54 -22.73
C LEU A 383 2.00 -13.97 -23.79
N SER A 384 1.53 -14.70 -24.81
CA SER A 384 2.31 -15.15 -25.95
C SER A 384 1.71 -14.64 -27.27
N ASP A 385 2.44 -14.82 -28.37
CA ASP A 385 1.93 -14.44 -29.70
C ASP A 385 0.65 -15.25 -30.04
N GLU A 386 0.59 -16.55 -29.67
CA GLU A 386 -0.60 -17.39 -29.85
C GLU A 386 -1.76 -16.94 -28.97
N PHE A 387 -1.48 -16.42 -27.77
CA PHE A 387 -2.51 -15.82 -26.92
C PHE A 387 -3.11 -14.59 -27.57
N VAL A 388 -2.28 -13.72 -28.15
CA VAL A 388 -2.72 -12.51 -28.86
C VAL A 388 -3.52 -12.89 -30.10
N GLU A 389 -3.10 -13.90 -30.88
CA GLU A 389 -3.84 -14.37 -32.05
C GLU A 389 -5.23 -14.92 -31.69
N ARG A 390 -5.31 -15.73 -30.63
CA ARG A 390 -6.58 -16.31 -30.15
C ARG A 390 -7.55 -15.28 -29.58
N ASN A 391 -7.06 -14.29 -28.86
CA ASN A 391 -7.89 -13.28 -28.20
C ASN A 391 -8.15 -12.03 -29.05
N GLY A 392 -7.43 -11.87 -30.16
CA GLY A 392 -7.41 -10.67 -30.98
C GLY A 392 -6.33 -9.69 -30.51
N ARG A 393 -5.67 -9.01 -31.44
CA ARG A 393 -4.67 -7.99 -31.11
C ARG A 393 -5.30 -6.87 -30.28
N PRO A 394 -4.65 -6.42 -29.19
CA PRO A 394 -5.15 -5.30 -28.40
C PRO A 394 -4.99 -3.98 -29.16
N ASP A 395 -6.02 -3.17 -29.17
CA ASP A 395 -5.96 -1.76 -29.56
C ASP A 395 -5.40 -0.90 -28.41
N VAL A 396 -5.71 -1.33 -27.19
CA VAL A 396 -5.28 -0.66 -25.95
C VAL A 396 -4.78 -1.71 -24.94
N ILE A 397 -3.68 -1.39 -24.25
CA ILE A 397 -3.23 -2.15 -23.08
C ILE A 397 -3.20 -1.22 -21.85
N ILE A 398 -3.77 -1.69 -20.75
CA ILE A 398 -3.60 -1.10 -19.42
C ILE A 398 -2.67 -2.04 -18.63
N LEU A 399 -1.66 -1.46 -17.98
CA LEU A 399 -0.71 -2.13 -17.11
C LEU A 399 -0.85 -1.59 -15.69
N ASP A 400 -1.03 -2.47 -14.70
CA ASP A 400 -0.96 -2.14 -13.26
C ASP A 400 -0.12 -3.20 -12.53
N PRO A 401 1.20 -3.28 -12.84
CA PRO A 401 2.07 -4.33 -12.33
C PRO A 401 2.41 -4.13 -10.85
N PRO A 402 2.95 -5.18 -10.17
CA PRO A 402 3.47 -5.08 -8.81
C PRO A 402 4.68 -4.13 -8.74
N ARG A 403 5.12 -3.80 -7.52
CA ARG A 403 6.24 -2.86 -7.26
C ARG A 403 7.55 -3.16 -8.02
N ALA A 404 7.75 -4.39 -8.46
CA ALA A 404 8.91 -4.79 -9.24
C ALA A 404 8.87 -4.29 -10.69
N GLY A 405 7.72 -3.83 -11.18
CA GLY A 405 7.48 -3.45 -12.56
C GLY A 405 7.14 -4.67 -13.44
N VAL A 406 7.25 -4.49 -14.74
CA VAL A 406 6.94 -5.50 -15.77
C VAL A 406 8.19 -6.33 -16.10
N ASP A 407 8.02 -7.64 -16.26
CA ASP A 407 9.10 -8.52 -16.76
C ASP A 407 9.44 -8.18 -18.22
N GLU A 408 10.73 -8.16 -18.58
CA GLU A 408 11.19 -7.76 -19.91
C GLU A 408 10.57 -8.63 -21.02
N ARG A 409 10.34 -9.93 -20.76
CA ARG A 409 9.69 -10.83 -21.73
C ARG A 409 8.24 -10.41 -22.03
N VAL A 410 7.55 -9.89 -21.02
CA VAL A 410 6.20 -9.35 -21.20
C VAL A 410 6.24 -8.08 -22.05
N LEU A 411 7.20 -7.18 -21.80
CA LEU A 411 7.40 -5.98 -22.62
C LEU A 411 7.71 -6.33 -24.09
N GLU A 412 8.51 -7.37 -24.35
CA GLU A 412 8.79 -7.83 -25.71
C GLU A 412 7.53 -8.34 -26.43
N VAL A 413 6.63 -9.06 -25.74
CA VAL A 413 5.36 -9.48 -26.33
C VAL A 413 4.47 -8.26 -26.61
N ILE A 414 4.42 -7.29 -25.68
CA ILE A 414 3.69 -6.03 -25.89
C ILE A 414 4.21 -5.28 -27.10
N LYS A 415 5.53 -5.19 -27.29
CA LYS A 415 6.12 -4.57 -28.49
C LYS A 415 5.68 -5.27 -29.79
N ARG A 416 5.66 -6.61 -29.79
CA ARG A 416 5.20 -7.37 -30.98
C ARG A 416 3.69 -7.25 -31.21
N ALA A 417 2.89 -7.21 -30.14
CA ALA A 417 1.45 -6.95 -30.23
C ALA A 417 1.15 -5.53 -30.72
N ALA A 418 2.07 -4.60 -30.41
CA ALA A 418 2.09 -3.22 -30.90
C ALA A 418 0.75 -2.48 -30.78
N PRO A 419 0.12 -2.40 -29.57
CA PRO A 419 -1.11 -1.66 -29.38
C PRO A 419 -0.94 -0.18 -29.75
N GLU A 420 -1.99 0.45 -30.29
CA GLU A 420 -1.95 1.87 -30.64
C GLU A 420 -1.84 2.77 -29.40
N ARG A 421 -2.41 2.34 -28.26
CA ARG A 421 -2.45 3.11 -27.01
C ARG A 421 -2.11 2.21 -25.84
N MET A 422 -1.40 2.78 -24.87
CA MET A 422 -1.13 2.12 -23.59
C MET A 422 -1.33 3.08 -22.43
N VAL A 423 -1.75 2.53 -21.31
CA VAL A 423 -1.76 3.23 -20.01
C VAL A 423 -0.97 2.41 -19.03
N TYR A 424 0.02 3.04 -18.40
CA TYR A 424 0.83 2.38 -17.38
C TYR A 424 0.56 3.02 -16.01
N VAL A 425 -0.14 2.30 -15.15
CA VAL A 425 -0.37 2.64 -13.74
C VAL A 425 0.75 2.00 -12.91
N SER A 426 1.32 2.72 -11.95
CA SER A 426 2.40 2.19 -11.12
C SER A 426 2.46 2.82 -9.74
N CYS A 427 2.60 1.98 -8.73
CA CYS A 427 2.91 2.40 -7.35
C CYS A 427 4.40 2.64 -7.10
N ASN A 428 5.26 2.46 -8.11
CA ASN A 428 6.70 2.66 -8.03
C ASN A 428 7.23 3.35 -9.30
N PRO A 429 7.28 4.67 -9.34
CA PRO A 429 7.76 5.41 -10.51
C PRO A 429 9.19 5.09 -10.95
N SER A 430 10.04 4.51 -10.07
CA SER A 430 11.40 4.10 -10.46
C SER A 430 11.41 2.88 -11.38
N THR A 431 10.61 1.86 -11.07
CA THR A 431 10.47 0.69 -11.93
C THR A 431 9.69 1.02 -13.20
N GLN A 432 8.68 1.89 -13.08
CA GLN A 432 7.96 2.42 -14.22
C GLN A 432 8.91 3.16 -15.19
N ALA A 433 9.83 3.99 -14.67
CA ALA A 433 10.81 4.70 -15.50
C ALA A 433 11.73 3.74 -16.26
N ARG A 434 12.20 2.65 -15.59
CA ARG A 434 12.99 1.59 -16.23
C ARG A 434 12.21 0.93 -17.38
N ASP A 435 10.97 0.54 -17.12
CA ASP A 435 10.15 -0.19 -18.09
C ASP A 435 9.77 0.70 -19.28
N LEU A 436 9.46 1.96 -19.02
CA LEU A 436 9.17 2.95 -20.07
C LEU A 436 10.40 3.24 -20.94
N ALA A 437 11.61 3.23 -20.39
CA ALA A 437 12.83 3.36 -21.16
C ALA A 437 13.03 2.22 -22.19
N LEU A 438 12.54 1.02 -21.89
CA LEU A 438 12.54 -0.12 -22.81
C LEU A 438 11.47 -0.01 -23.92
N LEU A 439 10.49 0.88 -23.74
CA LEU A 439 9.39 1.11 -24.68
C LEU A 439 9.58 2.39 -25.51
N ASP A 440 10.55 3.25 -25.17
CA ASP A 440 10.70 4.60 -25.75
C ASP A 440 11.03 4.62 -27.25
N ASP A 441 11.57 3.51 -27.78
CA ASP A 441 11.81 3.33 -29.21
C ASP A 441 10.52 3.22 -30.03
N MET A 442 9.42 2.73 -29.42
CA MET A 442 8.14 2.50 -30.10
C MET A 442 7.01 3.40 -29.64
N TYR A 443 7.08 3.93 -28.44
CA TYR A 443 6.00 4.70 -27.83
C TYR A 443 6.47 6.07 -27.37
N GLU A 444 5.60 7.07 -27.57
CA GLU A 444 5.79 8.40 -26.99
C GLU A 444 4.92 8.59 -25.75
N ILE A 445 5.43 9.28 -24.75
CA ILE A 445 4.70 9.65 -23.55
C ILE A 445 3.90 10.92 -23.84
N LEU A 446 2.58 10.86 -23.76
CA LEU A 446 1.68 11.97 -24.01
C LEU A 446 1.23 12.72 -22.75
N ALA A 447 1.16 12.03 -21.62
CA ALA A 447 0.74 12.62 -20.36
C ALA A 447 1.28 11.82 -19.18
N VAL A 448 1.55 12.51 -18.06
CA VAL A 448 1.98 11.93 -16.79
C VAL A 448 1.13 12.52 -15.68
N GLN A 449 0.41 11.68 -14.94
CA GLN A 449 -0.48 12.08 -13.85
C GLN A 449 -0.12 11.35 -12.56
N PRO A 450 0.59 12.00 -11.63
CA PRO A 450 0.74 11.49 -10.26
C PRO A 450 -0.59 11.54 -9.50
N VAL A 451 -0.85 10.53 -8.66
CA VAL A 451 -2.05 10.42 -7.83
C VAL A 451 -1.64 10.07 -6.40
N ASP A 452 -2.14 10.82 -5.43
CA ASP A 452 -1.91 10.53 -4.02
C ASP A 452 -2.96 9.58 -3.46
N MET A 453 -2.68 8.29 -3.52
CA MET A 453 -3.50 7.26 -2.90
C MET A 453 -3.40 7.23 -1.37
N PHE A 454 -2.28 7.72 -0.81
CA PHE A 454 -1.92 7.54 0.59
C PHE A 454 -1.41 8.84 1.22
N PRO A 455 -2.30 9.78 1.57
CA PRO A 455 -1.95 10.99 2.32
C PRO A 455 -1.07 10.70 3.54
N HIS A 456 -0.18 11.62 3.85
CA HIS A 456 0.80 11.54 4.94
C HIS A 456 1.88 10.45 4.79
N THR A 457 1.93 9.79 3.63
CA THR A 457 3.01 8.85 3.27
C THR A 457 3.78 9.35 2.06
N HIS A 458 4.94 8.77 1.80
CA HIS A 458 5.75 9.07 0.61
C HIS A 458 5.31 8.33 -0.66
N HIS A 459 4.36 7.42 -0.54
CA HIS A 459 3.88 6.64 -1.67
C HIS A 459 3.12 7.52 -2.66
N VAL A 460 3.36 7.30 -3.93
CA VAL A 460 2.66 7.95 -5.04
C VAL A 460 2.33 6.89 -6.09
N GLU A 461 1.10 6.92 -6.57
CA GLU A 461 0.73 6.24 -7.80
C GLU A 461 0.98 7.18 -8.98
N ASN A 462 1.35 6.62 -10.12
CA ASN A 462 1.56 7.41 -11.33
C ASN A 462 0.94 6.74 -12.54
N VAL A 463 0.17 7.50 -13.30
CA VAL A 463 -0.47 7.05 -14.54
C VAL A 463 0.22 7.72 -15.72
N VAL A 464 0.71 6.93 -16.66
CA VAL A 464 1.36 7.40 -17.88
C VAL A 464 0.55 7.00 -19.10
N LYS A 465 0.22 7.98 -19.95
CA LYS A 465 -0.42 7.76 -21.24
C LYS A 465 0.64 7.64 -22.32
N LEU A 466 0.59 6.55 -23.07
CA LEU A 466 1.48 6.29 -24.20
C LEU A 466 0.71 6.10 -25.49
N ARG A 467 1.34 6.53 -26.59
CA ARG A 467 0.86 6.31 -27.95
C ARG A 467 2.01 5.77 -28.80
N LYS A 468 1.68 4.82 -29.67
CA LYS A 468 2.61 4.27 -30.65
C LYS A 468 3.08 5.39 -31.59
N ARG A 469 4.39 5.42 -31.88
CA ARG A 469 5.02 6.37 -32.82
C ARG A 469 4.65 6.07 -34.27
#